data_5a6902f00c13c5bb3afae08307ebeb18
#
_entry.id   5a6902f00c13c5bb3afae08307ebeb18
#
_cell.length_a   1.000
_cell.length_b   1.000
_cell.length_c   1.000
_cell.angle_alpha   90.00
_cell.angle_beta   90.00
_cell.angle_gamma   90.00
#
_symmetry.space_group_name_H-M   'P 1'
#
loop_
_entity.id
_entity.type
_entity.pdbx_description
1 polymer ?
#
loop_
_entity_poly.entity_id
_entity_poly.type
_entity_poly.pdbx_seq_one_letter_code
_entity_poly.pdbx_strand_id
1 'polypeptide(L)'
;MAAELWKGQAFSVSHADGTGLGVARDAGGFEGGLRAFFEYRDLGIKTATAGKFVAHVIRAVPGRHTEPQWHKHDLDFQMVYILKGWVTFEYEGQGEVIMRAGTATLQPPGMRHREISHSDDLELIEICSPAEFVTEMTDAP
;
A
#
# COMPACT_ATOMS: atom_id res chain seq x y z
N MET A 1 28.74 7.38 -5.39
CA MET A 1 29.10 6.68 -4.14
C MET A 1 27.98 5.74 -3.74
N ALA A 2 28.34 4.55 -3.29
CA ALA A 2 27.35 3.64 -2.72
C ALA A 2 26.84 4.20 -1.38
N ALA A 3 25.56 3.98 -1.10
CA ALA A 3 24.97 4.34 0.18
C ALA A 3 25.59 3.50 1.31
N GLU A 4 25.82 4.11 2.46
CA GLU A 4 26.22 3.40 3.66
C GLU A 4 25.05 2.50 4.12
N LEU A 5 25.35 1.23 4.47
CA LEU A 5 24.35 0.26 4.86
C LEU A 5 24.48 -0.11 6.34
N TRP A 6 23.32 -0.27 6.98
CA TRP A 6 23.15 -0.67 8.36
C TRP A 6 22.37 -1.99 8.36
N LYS A 7 23.05 -3.12 8.52
CA LYS A 7 22.44 -4.46 8.37
C LYS A 7 21.73 -4.63 7.02
N GLY A 8 22.34 -4.14 5.94
CA GLY A 8 21.80 -4.24 4.58
C GLY A 8 20.73 -3.19 4.23
N GLN A 9 20.51 -2.20 5.10
CA GLN A 9 19.52 -1.15 4.89
C GLN A 9 20.20 0.22 4.78
N ALA A 10 19.64 1.08 3.93
CA ALA A 10 20.14 2.45 3.74
C ALA A 10 19.24 3.45 4.47
N PHE A 11 19.84 4.53 4.96
CA PHE A 11 19.08 5.65 5.51
C PHE A 11 18.21 6.30 4.42
N SER A 12 16.97 6.63 4.76
CA SER A 12 16.02 7.20 3.80
C SER A 12 15.03 8.12 4.52
N VAL A 13 14.83 9.30 3.98
CA VAL A 13 13.77 10.24 4.40
C VAL A 13 13.01 10.69 3.17
N SER A 14 11.70 10.52 3.16
CA SER A 14 10.81 10.97 2.08
C SER A 14 9.80 11.96 2.66
N HIS A 15 9.84 13.21 2.18
CA HIS A 15 8.90 14.25 2.59
C HIS A 15 7.69 14.31 1.65
N ALA A 16 6.56 14.77 2.19
CA ALA A 16 5.32 14.87 1.41
C ALA A 16 5.41 15.80 0.20
N ASP A 17 6.32 16.76 0.22
CA ASP A 17 6.55 17.68 -0.89
C ASP A 17 7.43 17.09 -2.01
N GLY A 18 7.83 15.83 -1.89
CA GLY A 18 8.67 15.14 -2.87
C GLY A 18 10.16 15.27 -2.63
N THR A 19 10.60 16.05 -1.63
CA THR A 19 12.01 16.12 -1.23
C THR A 19 12.34 14.99 -0.27
N GLY A 20 13.63 14.75 -0.05
CA GLY A 20 14.07 13.72 0.87
C GLY A 20 15.56 13.65 1.03
N LEU A 21 16.01 12.66 1.82
CA LEU A 21 17.42 12.37 2.07
C LEU A 21 17.69 10.89 1.81
N GLY A 22 18.96 10.57 1.53
CA GLY A 22 19.35 9.18 1.27
C GLY A 22 18.77 8.66 -0.02
N VAL A 23 18.29 7.42 -0.01
CA VAL A 23 17.76 6.76 -1.21
C VAL A 23 16.42 7.32 -1.68
N ALA A 24 15.71 8.07 -0.84
CA ALA A 24 14.43 8.70 -1.18
C ALA A 24 14.59 10.14 -1.67
N ARG A 25 15.81 10.62 -1.90
CA ARG A 25 16.06 12.00 -2.34
C ARG A 25 15.25 12.40 -3.56
N ASP A 26 15.10 11.50 -4.52
CA ASP A 26 14.45 11.76 -5.80
C ASP A 26 13.17 10.90 -5.97
N ALA A 27 12.58 10.42 -4.87
CA ALA A 27 11.46 9.50 -4.94
C ALA A 27 10.19 10.10 -5.56
N GLY A 28 10.07 11.43 -5.58
CA GLY A 28 8.94 12.09 -6.21
C GLY A 28 7.64 12.03 -5.41
N GLY A 29 6.54 12.34 -6.09
CA GLY A 29 5.20 12.41 -5.52
C GLY A 29 4.32 11.22 -5.92
N PHE A 30 3.03 11.51 -6.03
CA PHE A 30 2.04 10.51 -6.42
C PHE A 30 2.07 10.24 -7.92
N GLU A 31 1.93 8.97 -8.26
CA GLU A 31 1.85 8.50 -9.64
C GLU A 31 0.68 7.54 -9.79
N GLY A 32 0.15 7.43 -11.01
CA GLY A 32 -0.83 6.42 -11.35
C GLY A 32 -0.23 5.02 -11.17
N GLY A 33 -1.06 4.08 -10.75
CA GLY A 33 -0.64 2.72 -10.53
C GLY A 33 -1.46 1.72 -11.32
N LEU A 34 -1.44 0.47 -10.85
CA LEU A 34 -2.16 -0.64 -11.46
C LEU A 34 -3.67 -0.38 -11.54
N ARG A 35 -4.21 0.34 -10.58
CA ARG A 35 -5.65 0.63 -10.49
C ARG A 35 -5.93 2.08 -10.81
N ALA A 36 -6.84 2.34 -11.76
CA ALA A 36 -7.16 3.69 -12.24
C ALA A 36 -7.81 4.59 -11.18
N PHE A 37 -8.36 4.03 -10.11
CA PHE A 37 -9.02 4.77 -9.03
C PHE A 37 -8.09 5.15 -7.88
N PHE A 38 -6.80 4.77 -7.94
CA PHE A 38 -5.78 5.09 -6.94
C PHE A 38 -4.54 5.72 -7.56
N GLU A 39 -3.90 6.57 -6.77
CA GLU A 39 -2.55 7.07 -7.00
C GLU A 39 -1.64 6.59 -5.87
N TYR A 40 -0.37 6.37 -6.18
CA TYR A 40 0.60 5.75 -5.27
C TYR A 40 1.82 6.66 -5.13
N ARG A 41 2.24 6.89 -3.89
CA ARG A 41 3.51 7.54 -3.58
C ARG A 41 4.43 6.51 -2.94
N ASP A 42 5.53 6.17 -3.61
CA ASP A 42 6.57 5.30 -3.06
C ASP A 42 7.32 6.05 -1.98
N LEU A 43 7.48 5.45 -0.81
CA LEU A 43 8.19 6.06 0.32
C LEU A 43 9.69 5.76 0.34
N GLY A 44 10.22 5.06 -0.68
CA GLY A 44 11.65 4.72 -0.78
C GLY A 44 12.06 3.52 0.04
N ILE A 45 11.12 2.84 0.66
CA ILE A 45 11.41 1.72 1.59
C ILE A 45 11.91 0.49 0.84
N LYS A 46 11.37 0.21 -0.35
CA LYS A 46 11.82 -0.92 -1.17
C LYS A 46 13.32 -0.82 -1.48
N THR A 47 13.76 0.34 -1.95
CA THR A 47 15.17 0.58 -2.26
C THR A 47 16.02 0.55 -0.99
N ALA A 48 15.56 1.23 0.07
CA ALA A 48 16.29 1.32 1.33
C ALA A 48 16.48 -0.04 2.02
N THR A 49 15.59 -1.00 1.78
CA THR A 49 15.63 -2.33 2.42
C THR A 49 16.05 -3.45 1.48
N ALA A 50 16.53 -3.11 0.28
CA ALA A 50 16.93 -4.09 -0.74
C ALA A 50 15.80 -5.09 -1.05
N GLY A 51 14.56 -4.62 -1.13
CA GLY A 51 13.40 -5.43 -1.50
C GLY A 51 12.74 -6.20 -0.35
N LYS A 52 13.19 -6.03 0.90
CA LYS A 52 12.56 -6.71 2.03
C LYS A 52 11.17 -6.20 2.32
N PHE A 53 10.97 -4.88 2.19
CA PHE A 53 9.69 -4.22 2.41
C PHE A 53 9.39 -3.23 1.29
N VAL A 54 8.10 -2.95 1.09
CA VAL A 54 7.65 -1.81 0.30
C VAL A 54 6.63 -1.05 1.13
N ALA A 55 6.64 0.27 1.00
CA ALA A 55 5.65 1.11 1.66
C ALA A 55 5.20 2.19 0.69
N HIS A 56 3.89 2.36 0.60
CA HIS A 56 3.24 3.39 -0.21
C HIS A 56 2.24 4.18 0.61
N VAL A 57 2.13 5.48 0.31
CA VAL A 57 0.90 6.20 0.58
C VAL A 57 0.03 6.03 -0.65
N ILE A 58 -1.19 5.58 -0.45
CA ILE A 58 -2.19 5.37 -1.50
C ILE A 58 -3.32 6.36 -1.26
N ARG A 59 -3.73 7.08 -2.30
CA ARG A 59 -4.88 7.98 -2.21
C ARG A 59 -5.86 7.73 -3.34
N ALA A 60 -7.14 7.98 -3.07
CA ALA A 60 -8.18 7.90 -4.08
C ALA A 60 -8.04 9.01 -5.11
N VAL A 61 -8.40 8.70 -6.35
CA VAL A 61 -8.63 9.68 -7.40
C VAL A 61 -10.11 10.08 -7.32
N PRO A 62 -10.43 11.35 -6.98
CA PRO A 62 -11.83 11.75 -6.80
C PRO A 62 -12.70 11.42 -8.03
N GLY A 63 -13.92 10.95 -7.79
CA GLY A 63 -14.86 10.58 -8.86
C GLY A 63 -14.59 9.23 -9.52
N ARG A 64 -13.55 8.52 -9.12
CA ARG A 64 -13.27 7.16 -9.59
C ARG A 64 -13.79 6.15 -8.59
N HIS A 65 -14.32 5.05 -9.08
CA HIS A 65 -14.92 4.00 -8.25
C HIS A 65 -14.21 2.68 -8.46
N THR A 66 -14.12 1.89 -7.40
CA THR A 66 -13.57 0.54 -7.46
C THR A 66 -14.52 -0.40 -8.21
N GLU A 67 -13.93 -1.41 -8.82
CA GLU A 67 -14.65 -2.58 -9.33
C GLU A 67 -14.30 -3.75 -8.41
N PRO A 68 -15.22 -4.21 -7.53
CA PRO A 68 -14.92 -5.26 -6.58
C PRO A 68 -14.48 -6.54 -7.29
N GLN A 69 -13.28 -6.98 -6.98
CA GLN A 69 -12.68 -8.17 -7.58
C GLN A 69 -11.98 -8.97 -6.48
N TRP A 70 -12.45 -10.20 -6.25
CA TRP A 70 -11.81 -11.11 -5.32
C TRP A 70 -10.39 -11.43 -5.77
N HIS A 71 -9.44 -11.30 -4.85
CA HIS A 71 -8.03 -11.59 -5.10
C HIS A 71 -7.30 -11.93 -3.79
N LYS A 72 -6.08 -12.42 -3.93
CA LYS A 72 -5.20 -12.72 -2.80
C LYS A 72 -3.76 -12.39 -3.18
N HIS A 73 -2.91 -12.22 -2.17
CA HIS A 73 -1.50 -11.92 -2.36
C HIS A 73 -0.63 -13.02 -1.76
N ASP A 74 0.38 -13.41 -2.53
CA ASP A 74 1.44 -14.33 -2.06
C ASP A 74 2.59 -13.47 -1.52
N LEU A 75 2.54 -13.19 -0.23
CA LEU A 75 3.52 -12.40 0.51
C LEU A 75 3.61 -12.89 1.95
N ASP A 76 4.49 -12.27 2.76
CA ASP A 76 4.71 -12.67 4.16
C ASP A 76 4.01 -11.75 5.15
N PHE A 77 3.82 -10.48 4.77
CA PHE A 77 3.23 -9.47 5.65
C PHE A 77 2.57 -8.38 4.83
N GLN A 78 1.37 -7.97 5.25
CA GLN A 78 0.69 -6.81 4.68
C GLN A 78 -0.14 -6.12 5.74
N MET A 79 0.11 -4.83 5.92
CA MET A 79 -0.73 -4.01 6.79
C MET A 79 -1.14 -2.72 6.09
N VAL A 80 -2.27 -2.19 6.50
CA VAL A 80 -2.81 -0.91 6.05
C VAL A 80 -3.15 -0.07 7.27
N TYR A 81 -2.85 1.22 7.21
CA TYR A 81 -3.28 2.19 8.21
C TYR A 81 -3.98 3.35 7.50
N ILE A 82 -5.22 3.63 7.87
CA ILE A 82 -6.02 4.67 7.23
C ILE A 82 -5.66 6.03 7.82
N LEU A 83 -5.26 6.97 6.96
CA LEU A 83 -4.88 8.33 7.34
C LEU A 83 -6.05 9.30 7.24
N LYS A 84 -6.92 9.12 6.23
CA LYS A 84 -7.98 10.05 5.90
C LYS A 84 -9.10 9.32 5.15
N GLY A 85 -10.34 9.76 5.35
CA GLY A 85 -11.49 9.16 4.68
C GLY A 85 -11.83 7.78 5.22
N TRP A 86 -12.41 6.96 4.34
CA TRP A 86 -12.81 5.60 4.68
C TRP A 86 -12.72 4.68 3.47
N VAL A 87 -12.61 3.37 3.75
CA VAL A 87 -12.67 2.30 2.75
C VAL A 87 -13.38 1.10 3.33
N THR A 88 -14.19 0.44 2.52
CA THR A 88 -14.85 -0.82 2.87
C THR A 88 -14.22 -1.96 2.08
N PHE A 89 -13.71 -2.95 2.79
CA PHE A 89 -13.24 -4.21 2.22
C PHE A 89 -14.13 -5.35 2.68
N GLU A 90 -14.20 -6.39 1.88
CA GLU A 90 -14.74 -7.68 2.29
C GLU A 90 -13.61 -8.68 2.36
N TYR A 91 -13.49 -9.36 3.51
CA TYR A 91 -12.42 -10.31 3.80
C TYR A 91 -13.00 -11.70 3.98
N GLU A 92 -12.31 -12.69 3.44
CA GLU A 92 -12.66 -14.10 3.60
C GLU A 92 -12.92 -14.47 5.05
N GLY A 93 -14.12 -15.00 5.33
CA GLY A 93 -14.50 -15.41 6.67
C GLY A 93 -14.83 -14.30 7.67
N GLN A 94 -14.68 -13.03 7.28
CA GLN A 94 -14.90 -11.88 8.17
C GLN A 94 -16.06 -10.98 7.74
N GLY A 95 -16.48 -11.06 6.47
CA GLY A 95 -17.49 -10.17 5.90
C GLY A 95 -16.94 -8.78 5.57
N GLU A 96 -17.84 -7.80 5.46
CA GLU A 96 -17.50 -6.43 5.14
C GLU A 96 -17.00 -5.68 6.37
N VAL A 97 -15.90 -4.96 6.21
CA VAL A 97 -15.28 -4.15 7.26
C VAL A 97 -15.09 -2.73 6.75
N ILE A 98 -15.63 -1.76 7.45
CA ILE A 98 -15.43 -0.33 7.16
C ILE A 98 -14.25 0.14 8.00
N MET A 99 -13.24 0.69 7.32
CA MET A 99 -12.03 1.20 7.95
C MET A 99 -11.97 2.72 7.77
N ARG A 100 -11.81 3.44 8.88
CA ARG A 100 -11.77 4.91 8.93
C ARG A 100 -10.40 5.38 9.40
N ALA A 101 -10.16 6.68 9.34
CA ALA A 101 -8.92 7.27 9.84
C ALA A 101 -8.59 6.75 11.24
N GLY A 102 -7.35 6.26 11.42
CA GLY A 102 -6.88 5.63 12.67
C GLY A 102 -7.06 4.11 12.73
N THR A 103 -7.68 3.49 11.72
CA THR A 103 -7.83 2.03 11.66
C THR A 103 -6.56 1.40 11.09
N ALA A 104 -6.06 0.37 11.77
CA ALA A 104 -4.99 -0.49 11.28
C ALA A 104 -5.55 -1.88 10.98
N THR A 105 -5.12 -2.46 9.86
CA THR A 105 -5.53 -3.81 9.44
C THR A 105 -4.31 -4.63 9.11
N LEU A 106 -4.20 -5.81 9.72
CA LEU A 106 -3.31 -6.87 9.27
C LEU A 106 -4.12 -7.79 8.36
N GLN A 107 -3.63 -7.96 7.13
CA GLN A 107 -4.22 -8.88 6.18
C GLN A 107 -3.30 -10.10 6.06
N PRO A 108 -3.71 -11.27 6.57
CA PRO A 108 -2.86 -12.46 6.50
C PRO A 108 -2.56 -12.87 5.06
N PRO A 109 -1.38 -13.49 4.80
CA PRO A 109 -1.05 -13.98 3.47
C PRO A 109 -2.09 -14.96 2.94
N GLY A 110 -2.44 -14.82 1.67
CA GLY A 110 -3.36 -15.73 1.00
C GLY A 110 -4.83 -15.55 1.32
N MET A 111 -5.18 -14.63 2.21
CA MET A 111 -6.59 -14.31 2.51
C MET A 111 -7.23 -13.65 1.30
N ARG A 112 -8.34 -14.23 0.82
CA ARG A 112 -9.12 -13.63 -0.26
C ARG A 112 -9.86 -12.40 0.24
N HIS A 113 -9.84 -11.36 -0.56
CA HIS A 113 -10.45 -10.08 -0.20
C HIS A 113 -10.82 -9.29 -1.46
N ARG A 114 -11.68 -8.31 -1.27
CA ARG A 114 -12.01 -7.33 -2.33
C ARG A 114 -12.36 -6.00 -1.71
N GLU A 115 -12.09 -4.92 -2.43
CA GLU A 115 -12.55 -3.60 -2.06
C GLU A 115 -13.97 -3.37 -2.57
N ILE A 116 -14.86 -2.91 -1.70
CA ILE A 116 -16.25 -2.64 -2.05
C ILE A 116 -16.44 -1.18 -2.46
N SER A 117 -15.93 -0.25 -1.67
CA SER A 117 -16.07 1.19 -1.92
C SER A 117 -15.12 1.99 -1.07
N HIS A 118 -14.93 3.26 -1.42
CA HIS A 118 -14.10 4.19 -0.65
C HIS A 118 -14.57 5.63 -0.83
N SER A 119 -14.19 6.50 0.11
CA SER A 119 -14.44 7.94 0.00
C SER A 119 -13.50 8.59 -1.01
N ASP A 120 -13.94 9.71 -1.60
CA ASP A 120 -13.12 10.46 -2.55
C ASP A 120 -11.82 11.00 -1.93
N ASP A 121 -11.79 11.18 -0.61
CA ASP A 121 -10.64 11.69 0.12
C ASP A 121 -9.82 10.61 0.81
N LEU A 122 -10.05 9.34 0.49
CA LEU A 122 -9.29 8.23 1.09
C LEU A 122 -7.79 8.43 0.91
N GLU A 123 -7.08 8.25 2.01
CA GLU A 123 -5.62 8.20 2.03
C GLU A 123 -5.17 7.20 3.09
N LEU A 124 -4.26 6.31 2.72
CA LEU A 124 -3.79 5.25 3.60
C LEU A 124 -2.31 4.95 3.36
N ILE A 125 -1.67 4.33 4.35
CA ILE A 125 -0.34 3.72 4.19
C ILE A 125 -0.52 2.21 4.06
N GLU A 126 0.16 1.62 3.08
CA GLU A 126 0.26 0.18 2.91
C GLU A 126 1.72 -0.24 3.04
N ILE A 127 1.97 -1.26 3.86
CA ILE A 127 3.31 -1.84 4.06
C ILE A 127 3.23 -3.33 3.76
N CYS A 128 4.10 -3.80 2.85
CA CYS A 128 4.16 -5.21 2.45
C CYS A 128 5.58 -5.76 2.54
N SER A 129 5.70 -7.06 2.77
CA SER A 129 6.95 -7.80 2.73
C SER A 129 6.72 -9.20 2.15
N PRO A 130 7.56 -9.67 1.20
CA PRO A 130 8.59 -8.91 0.51
C PRO A 130 7.99 -7.81 -0.37
N ALA A 131 8.85 -6.93 -0.89
CA ALA A 131 8.40 -5.82 -1.73
C ALA A 131 7.76 -6.29 -3.04
N GLU A 132 8.25 -7.37 -3.60
CA GLU A 132 7.69 -7.96 -4.81
C GLU A 132 6.96 -9.26 -4.48
N PHE A 133 5.71 -9.36 -4.92
CA PHE A 133 4.86 -10.51 -4.67
C PHE A 133 3.82 -10.65 -5.79
N VAL A 134 3.25 -11.84 -5.89
CA VAL A 134 2.23 -12.14 -6.89
C VAL A 134 0.84 -11.86 -6.32
N THR A 135 0.01 -11.20 -7.12
CA THR A 135 -1.42 -11.04 -6.86
C THR A 135 -2.19 -11.98 -7.77
N GLU A 136 -3.08 -12.77 -7.21
CA GLU A 136 -3.85 -13.77 -7.94
C GLU A 136 -5.34 -13.45 -7.83
N MET A 137 -6.02 -13.32 -8.98
CA MET A 137 -7.47 -13.18 -9.02
C MET A 137 -8.11 -14.51 -8.63
N THR A 138 -9.18 -14.43 -7.85
CA THR A 138 -9.87 -15.62 -7.34
C THR A 138 -11.38 -15.49 -7.52
N ASP A 139 -12.07 -16.63 -7.36
CA ASP A 139 -13.50 -16.63 -7.14
C ASP A 139 -13.80 -16.21 -5.69
N ALA A 140 -15.07 -15.93 -5.41
CA ALA A 140 -15.53 -15.68 -4.05
C ALA A 140 -15.24 -16.88 -3.15
N PRO A 141 -14.94 -16.64 -1.88
CA PRO A 141 -14.73 -17.71 -0.91
C PRO A 141 -15.97 -18.59 -0.73
#